data_03874c9ea2c03b50769a745656a4740b
#
_entry.id   03874c9ea2c03b50769a745656a4740b
#
_cell.length_a   1.000
_cell.length_b   1.000
_cell.length_c   1.000
_cell.angle_alpha   90.00
_cell.angle_beta   90.00
_cell.angle_gamma   90.00
#
_symmetry.space_group_name_H-M   'P 1'
#
loop_
_entity.id
_entity.type
_entity.pdbx_description
1 polymer ?
#
loop_
_entity_poly.entity_id
_entity_poly.type
_entity_poly.pdbx_seq_one_letter_code
_entity_poly.pdbx_strand_id
1 'polypeptide(L)' 'MAYKIRLGGTNEFVSGIVPDWARASPPGIVYFVKGWDNPDAKVWENLEDAKIAEKEVWKIEGFHTTIEEMI' A
#
# COMPACT_ATOMS: atom_id res chain seq x y z
N MET A 1 -10.76 0.98 -13.74
CA MET A 1 -10.60 -0.06 -12.70
C MET A 1 -9.89 0.56 -11.52
N ALA A 2 -10.17 0.09 -10.32
CA ALA A 2 -9.53 0.59 -9.12
C ALA A 2 -8.92 -0.58 -8.35
N TYR A 3 -7.92 -0.29 -7.53
CA TYR A 3 -7.13 -1.32 -6.88
C TYR A 3 -6.82 -0.94 -5.43
N LYS A 4 -6.75 -1.95 -4.56
CA LYS A 4 -6.23 -1.82 -3.20
C LYS A 4 -5.04 -2.74 -3.04
N ILE A 5 -4.16 -2.43 -2.12
CA ILE A 5 -2.98 -3.24 -1.86
C ILE A 5 -3.13 -3.90 -0.49
N ARG A 6 -3.13 -5.23 -0.49
CA ARG A 6 -3.24 -6.04 0.72
C ARG A 6 -1.85 -6.48 1.17
N LEU A 7 -1.61 -6.41 2.47
CA LEU A 7 -0.43 -7.03 3.07
C LEU A 7 -0.62 -8.55 2.99
N GLY A 8 0.34 -9.24 2.38
CA GLY A 8 0.21 -10.67 2.07
C GLY A 8 -0.14 -11.51 3.29
N GLY A 9 -1.12 -12.39 3.12
CA GLY A 9 -1.56 -13.31 4.17
C GLY A 9 -2.36 -12.67 5.30
N THR A 10 -2.78 -11.42 5.17
CA THR A 10 -3.50 -10.70 6.22
C THR A 10 -4.77 -10.05 5.69
N ASN A 11 -5.54 -9.43 6.60
CA ASN A 11 -6.70 -8.61 6.25
C ASN A 11 -6.36 -7.12 6.39
N GLU A 12 -5.10 -6.77 6.19
CA GLU A 12 -4.64 -5.38 6.29
C GLU A 12 -4.33 -4.83 4.90
N PHE A 13 -4.69 -3.57 4.71
CA PHE A 13 -4.55 -2.87 3.43
C PHE A 13 -3.75 -1.59 3.62
N VAL A 14 -2.97 -1.24 2.61
CA VAL A 14 -2.19 0.00 2.64
C VAL A 14 -3.15 1.19 2.69
N SER A 15 -2.96 2.07 3.67
CA SER A 15 -3.74 3.31 3.79
C SER A 15 -2.93 4.53 3.37
N GLY A 16 -1.61 4.45 3.43
CA GLY A 16 -0.76 5.55 3.00
C GLY A 16 0.70 5.15 3.00
N ILE A 17 1.47 5.83 2.18
CA ILE A 17 2.92 5.62 2.07
C ILE A 17 3.59 6.97 2.19
N VAL A 18 4.51 7.09 3.14
CA VAL A 18 5.38 8.27 3.27
C VAL A 18 6.76 7.83 2.81
N PRO A 19 7.21 8.24 1.63
CA PRO A 19 8.50 7.81 1.10
C PRO A 19 9.66 8.39 1.92
N ASP A 20 10.84 7.81 1.78
CA ASP A 20 12.01 8.22 2.55
C ASP A 20 12.38 9.68 2.33
N TRP A 21 12.21 10.18 1.10
CA TRP A 21 12.54 11.59 0.78
C TRP A 21 11.59 12.58 1.46
N ALA A 22 10.41 12.12 1.91
CA ALA A 22 9.42 12.96 2.60
C ALA A 22 9.58 12.93 4.12
N ARG A 23 10.58 12.19 4.63
CA ARG A 23 10.84 12.07 6.07
C ARG A 23 12.23 12.56 6.40
N ALA A 24 12.35 13.06 7.63
CA ALA A 24 13.67 13.48 8.15
C ALA A 24 14.61 12.28 8.36
N SER A 25 14.03 11.09 8.61
CA SER A 25 14.81 9.87 8.85
C SER A 25 14.34 8.74 7.93
N PRO A 26 15.15 8.28 6.97
CA PRO A 26 14.84 7.09 6.18
C PRO A 26 14.88 5.83 7.04
N PRO A 27 14.24 4.72 6.63
CA PRO A 27 13.39 4.65 5.44
C PRO A 27 12.07 5.37 5.67
N GLY A 28 11.22 5.40 4.69
CA GLY A 28 9.89 5.97 4.83
C GLY A 28 9.02 5.15 5.78
N ILE A 29 7.72 5.36 5.75
CA ILE A 29 6.77 4.61 6.55
C ILE A 29 5.55 4.25 5.73
N VAL A 30 4.99 3.08 5.99
CA VAL A 30 3.76 2.62 5.36
C VAL A 30 2.71 2.43 6.45
N TYR A 31 1.52 2.97 6.22
CA TYR A 31 0.39 2.82 7.12
C TYR A 31 -0.57 1.77 6.59
N PHE A 32 -1.10 0.95 7.49
CA PHE A 32 -2.05 -0.10 7.15
C PHE A 32 -3.33 0.07 7.96
N VAL A 33 -4.46 -0.36 7.37
CA VAL A 33 -5.75 -0.43 8.07
C VAL A 33 -6.34 -1.81 7.84
N LYS A 34 -7.21 -2.25 8.73
CA LYS A 34 -7.85 -3.56 8.64
C LYS A 34 -9.17 -3.46 7.91
N GLY A 35 -9.41 -4.45 7.05
CA GLY A 35 -10.70 -4.64 6.40
C GLY A 35 -10.77 -4.09 4.99
N TRP A 36 -11.29 -4.91 4.09
CA TRP A 36 -11.48 -4.55 2.68
C TRP A 36 -12.35 -3.30 2.54
N ASP A 37 -13.40 -3.18 3.37
CA ASP A 37 -14.36 -2.09 3.30
C ASP A 37 -13.94 -0.85 4.10
N ASN A 38 -12.75 -0.86 4.69
CA ASN A 38 -12.29 0.26 5.47
C ASN A 38 -12.11 1.48 4.57
N PRO A 39 -12.81 2.61 4.84
CA PRO A 39 -12.72 3.79 3.99
C PRO A 39 -11.35 4.44 3.98
N ASP A 40 -10.51 4.12 4.96
CA ASP A 40 -9.14 4.65 5.02
C ASP A 40 -8.18 3.87 4.15
N ALA A 41 -8.57 2.70 3.63
CA ALA A 41 -7.73 1.95 2.71
C ALA A 41 -7.56 2.75 1.42
N LYS A 42 -6.31 2.95 1.01
CA LYS A 42 -6.03 3.75 -0.17
C LYS A 42 -6.42 3.00 -1.45
N VAL A 43 -6.97 3.75 -2.39
CA VAL A 43 -7.40 3.23 -3.69
C VAL A 43 -6.48 3.80 -4.77
N TRP A 44 -5.98 2.93 -5.63
CA TRP A 44 -5.21 3.32 -6.82
C TRP A 44 -6.09 3.14 -8.04
N GLU A 45 -6.20 4.18 -8.85
CA GLU A 45 -7.03 4.17 -10.07
C GLU A 45 -6.31 3.50 -11.24
N ASN A 46 -5.01 3.33 -11.14
CA ASN A 46 -4.16 2.86 -12.22
C ASN A 46 -3.30 1.69 -11.73
N LEU A 47 -3.28 0.60 -12.50
CA LEU A 47 -2.51 -0.59 -12.13
C LEU A 47 -1.01 -0.30 -12.02
N GLU A 48 -0.48 0.53 -12.92
CA GLU A 48 0.94 0.87 -12.87
C GLU A 48 1.31 1.60 -11.58
N ASP A 49 0.44 2.51 -11.14
CA ASP A 49 0.65 3.23 -9.88
C ASP A 49 0.59 2.28 -8.69
N ALA A 50 -0.32 1.31 -8.72
CA ALA A 50 -0.41 0.29 -7.67
C ALA A 50 0.86 -0.57 -7.62
N LYS A 51 1.41 -0.93 -8.78
CA LYS A 51 2.65 -1.69 -8.85
C LYS A 51 3.84 -0.90 -8.30
N ILE A 52 3.89 0.39 -8.60
CA ILE A 52 4.93 1.27 -8.05
C ILE A 52 4.81 1.34 -6.53
N ALA A 53 3.57 1.44 -6.03
CA ALA A 53 3.32 1.47 -4.60
C ALA A 53 3.74 0.15 -3.92
N GLU A 54 3.50 -1.00 -4.56
CA GLU A 54 3.97 -2.28 -4.04
C GLU A 54 5.49 -2.30 -3.87
N LYS A 55 6.22 -1.78 -4.85
CA LYS A 55 7.67 -1.69 -4.78
C LYS A 55 8.13 -0.81 -3.63
N GLU A 56 7.43 0.30 -3.40
CA GLU A 56 7.73 1.19 -2.29
C GLU A 56 7.50 0.49 -0.94
N VAL A 57 6.41 -0.26 -0.79
CA VAL A 57 6.15 -1.01 0.43
C VAL A 57 7.26 -2.02 0.69
N TRP A 58 7.68 -2.75 -0.35
CA TRP A 58 8.78 -3.70 -0.23
C TRP A 58 10.07 -3.01 0.18
N LYS A 59 10.37 -1.87 -0.43
CA LYS A 59 11.60 -1.13 -0.16
C LYS A 59 11.64 -0.60 1.28
N ILE A 60 10.49 -0.12 1.78
CA ILE A 60 10.40 0.50 3.10
C ILE A 60 10.31 -0.56 4.21
N GLU A 61 9.40 -1.51 4.05
CA GLU A 61 9.04 -2.45 5.12
C GLU A 61 9.53 -3.89 4.88
N GLY A 62 9.86 -4.23 3.65
CA GLY A 62 10.25 -5.59 3.32
C GLY A 62 9.09 -6.58 3.32
N PHE A 63 7.86 -6.10 3.22
CA PHE A 63 6.67 -6.95 3.21
C PHE A 63 6.20 -7.26 1.80
N HIS A 64 5.78 -8.50 1.59
CA HIS A 64 5.10 -8.88 0.35
C HIS A 64 3.65 -8.40 0.38
N THR A 65 3.19 -7.90 -0.75
CA THR A 65 1.82 -7.40 -0.89
C THR A 65 1.16 -8.01 -2.11
N THR A 66 -0.17 -7.90 -2.18
CA THR A 66 -0.97 -8.32 -3.31
C THR A 66 -1.84 -7.17 -3.76
N ILE A 67 -1.93 -6.97 -5.07
CA ILE A 67 -2.84 -5.97 -5.63
C ILE A 67 -4.20 -6.65 -5.81
N GLU A 68 -5.23 -6.07 -5.19
CA GLU A 68 -6.60 -6.57 -5.29
C GLU A 68 -7.42 -5.61 -6.14
N GLU A 69 -8.03 -6.12 -7.19
CA GLU A 69 -8.88 -5.32 -8.06
C GLU A 69 -10.24 -5.11 -7.42
N MET A 70 -10.70 -3.85 -7.45
CA MET A 70 -12.03 -3.49 -7.00
C MET A 70 -12.98 -3.58 -8.20
N ILE A 71 -14.06 -4.29 -8.02
CA ILE A 71 -15.08 -4.45 -9.07
C ILE A 71 -16.17 -3.40 -8.90
#